data_0dce507c3ad48c78eefb6c08de1c0ab1
#
_entry.id   0dce507c3ad48c78eefb6c08de1c0ab1
#
_cell.length_a   1.000
_cell.length_b   1.000
_cell.length_c   1.000
_cell.angle_alpha   90.00
_cell.angle_beta   90.00
_cell.angle_gamma   90.00
#
_symmetry.space_group_name_H-M   'P 1'
#
loop_
_entity.id
_entity.type
_entity.pdbx_description
1 polymer ?
#
loop_
_entity_poly.entity_id
_entity_poly.type
_entity_poly.pdbx_seq_one_letter_code
_entity_poly.pdbx_strand_id
1 'polypeptide(L)'
;MKNFVLVCIAGLCLYCGACVNHARQPLSNQSDSLAPADSAGKDFFPVAEVLESEILYVDSMPLALHKFATRDGHTDSSFIRVPEFNTLALQFLVPEFRDGSFEKEFTESSFIDRGTRAVTFTYSTTNRDLPLQRVDVIAAPQGVSHQMKSIYLERSRVSGDSAILQKMYWRAAKNFQVISLIRVKGKPPVEQQLKVVWDTDEDNE
;
A
#
# COMPACT_ATOMS: atom_id res chain seq x y z
N MET A 1 -1.09 85.21 28.41
CA MET A 1 -2.33 85.63 29.10
C MET A 1 -3.05 84.38 29.51
N LYS A 2 -3.20 84.22 30.79
CA LYS A 2 -4.34 83.63 31.54
C LYS A 2 -4.58 82.17 31.32
N ASN A 3 -4.17 81.29 32.24
CA ASN A 3 -4.89 80.89 33.48
C ASN A 3 -6.11 80.02 33.15
N PHE A 4 -6.22 78.81 33.67
CA PHE A 4 -6.85 78.43 34.94
C PHE A 4 -6.92 76.93 35.03
N VAL A 5 -6.26 76.27 35.97
CA VAL A 5 -6.82 75.67 37.19
C VAL A 5 -7.61 74.36 37.01
N LEU A 6 -6.96 73.28 37.41
CA LEU A 6 -7.24 72.44 38.61
C LEU A 6 -8.65 71.85 38.69
N VAL A 7 -8.73 70.56 38.82
CA VAL A 7 -9.32 69.86 39.98
C VAL A 7 -9.23 68.34 39.80
N CYS A 8 -8.75 67.69 40.81
CA CYS A 8 -8.70 66.26 41.11
C CYS A 8 -10.07 65.57 41.05
N ILE A 9 -10.10 64.31 40.77
CA ILE A 9 -10.81 63.31 41.60
C ILE A 9 -10.24 61.92 41.34
N ALA A 10 -9.89 61.26 42.42
CA ALA A 10 -9.44 59.91 42.53
C ALA A 10 -10.56 58.94 42.19
N GLY A 11 -10.23 57.95 41.42
CA GLY A 11 -11.11 56.80 41.14
C GLY A 11 -10.27 55.54 41.06
N LEU A 12 -10.07 54.92 42.19
CA LEU A 12 -9.45 53.60 42.39
C LEU A 12 -10.34 52.53 41.79
N CYS A 13 -9.94 51.91 40.71
CA CYS A 13 -10.52 50.65 40.28
C CYS A 13 -9.41 49.63 40.00
N LEU A 14 -9.28 48.71 40.95
CA LEU A 14 -8.58 47.47 40.80
C LEU A 14 -9.26 46.63 39.68
N TYR A 15 -8.56 46.41 38.60
CA TYR A 15 -8.91 45.31 37.67
C TYR A 15 -7.78 44.33 37.62
N CYS A 16 -8.06 43.16 38.16
CA CYS A 16 -7.23 41.97 38.12
C CYS A 16 -6.86 41.64 36.69
N GLY A 17 -5.56 41.66 36.38
CA GLY A 17 -5.02 41.14 35.15
C GLY A 17 -5.11 39.63 35.14
N ALA A 18 -6.02 39.08 34.35
CA ALA A 18 -5.96 37.68 33.99
C ALA A 18 -4.88 37.48 32.92
N CYS A 19 -3.73 37.01 33.35
CA CYS A 19 -2.73 36.46 32.43
C CYS A 19 -3.31 35.24 31.74
N VAL A 20 -3.77 35.38 30.49
CA VAL A 20 -4.04 34.26 29.63
C VAL A 20 -2.70 33.70 29.17
N ASN A 21 -2.28 32.64 29.85
CA ASN A 21 -1.17 31.80 29.42
C ASN A 21 -1.58 31.12 28.09
N HIS A 22 -1.12 31.66 26.97
CA HIS A 22 -1.14 30.94 25.70
C HIS A 22 -0.06 29.84 25.79
N ALA A 23 -0.43 28.74 26.45
CA ALA A 23 0.30 27.50 26.28
C ALA A 23 0.21 27.13 24.81
N ARG A 24 1.33 27.23 24.11
CA ARG A 24 1.51 26.62 22.79
C ARG A 24 1.21 25.12 22.94
N GLN A 25 0.05 24.68 22.49
CA GLN A 25 -0.20 23.28 22.29
C GLN A 25 0.80 22.77 21.25
N PRO A 26 1.57 21.71 21.54
CA PRO A 26 2.31 21.04 20.50
C PRO A 26 1.27 20.51 19.49
N LEU A 27 1.52 20.77 18.21
CA LEU A 27 0.81 20.09 17.11
C LEU A 27 0.99 18.60 17.33
N SER A 28 0.01 17.98 17.99
CA SER A 28 -0.11 16.54 17.95
C SER A 28 -0.45 16.18 16.50
N ASN A 29 0.48 15.55 15.83
CA ASN A 29 0.20 14.76 14.65
C ASN A 29 -0.81 13.68 15.07
N GLN A 30 -2.08 14.01 15.08
CA GLN A 30 -3.15 13.03 15.05
C GLN A 30 -3.09 12.41 13.66
N SER A 31 -2.31 11.33 13.53
CA SER A 31 -2.65 10.28 12.62
C SER A 31 -4.03 9.79 13.07
N ASP A 32 -5.07 10.25 12.40
CA ASP A 32 -6.40 9.64 12.51
C ASP A 32 -6.29 8.22 11.95
N SER A 33 -5.73 7.33 12.77
CA SER A 33 -5.95 5.91 12.64
C SER A 33 -7.43 5.71 13.00
N LEU A 34 -8.26 5.56 11.98
CA LEU A 34 -9.63 5.08 12.19
C LEU A 34 -9.50 3.78 12.97
N ALA A 35 -10.11 3.74 14.16
CA ALA A 35 -10.18 2.52 14.96
C ALA A 35 -10.68 1.36 14.08
N PRO A 36 -10.22 0.12 14.32
CA PRO A 36 -10.72 -1.01 13.57
C PRO A 36 -12.23 -1.07 13.74
N ALA A 37 -12.95 -0.82 12.64
CA ALA A 37 -14.38 -1.00 12.61
C ALA A 37 -14.67 -2.49 12.72
N ASP A 38 -15.57 -2.87 13.63
CA ASP A 38 -16.04 -4.24 13.83
C ASP A 38 -16.30 -4.95 12.50
N SER A 39 -15.69 -6.14 12.35
CA SER A 39 -15.62 -6.93 11.11
C SER A 39 -16.94 -7.61 10.72
N ALA A 40 -18.08 -7.11 11.17
CA ALA A 40 -19.38 -7.65 10.79
C ALA A 40 -19.83 -7.05 9.45
N GLY A 41 -19.56 -7.77 8.34
CA GLY A 41 -20.15 -7.48 7.02
C GLY A 41 -19.39 -6.47 6.14
N LYS A 42 -18.07 -6.36 6.25
CA LYS A 42 -17.27 -5.60 5.30
C LYS A 42 -16.98 -6.45 4.07
N ASP A 43 -17.43 -5.96 2.92
CA ASP A 43 -16.97 -6.48 1.64
C ASP A 43 -15.49 -6.08 1.47
N PHE A 44 -14.58 -7.04 1.52
CA PHE A 44 -13.17 -6.82 1.22
C PHE A 44 -13.01 -6.31 -0.21
N PHE A 45 -11.92 -5.58 -0.46
CA PHE A 45 -11.58 -5.17 -1.83
C PHE A 45 -11.47 -6.41 -2.72
N PRO A 46 -12.11 -6.45 -3.91
CA PRO A 46 -12.17 -7.62 -4.79
C PRO A 46 -10.83 -7.83 -5.52
N VAL A 47 -9.81 -8.28 -4.79
CA VAL A 47 -8.43 -8.38 -5.27
C VAL A 47 -8.30 -9.31 -6.46
N ALA A 48 -8.95 -10.50 -6.40
CA ALA A 48 -8.86 -11.48 -7.47
C ALA A 48 -9.44 -10.95 -8.78
N GLU A 49 -10.65 -10.40 -8.72
CA GLU A 49 -11.38 -9.88 -9.88
C GLU A 49 -10.65 -8.73 -10.55
N VAL A 50 -10.04 -7.85 -9.74
CA VAL A 50 -9.29 -6.71 -10.27
C VAL A 50 -7.99 -7.17 -10.92
N LEU A 51 -7.25 -8.11 -10.33
CA LEU A 51 -6.05 -8.68 -10.93
C LEU A 51 -6.38 -9.46 -12.22
N GLU A 52 -7.48 -10.21 -12.25
CA GLU A 52 -7.95 -10.88 -13.47
C GLU A 52 -8.26 -9.88 -14.58
N SER A 53 -8.91 -8.77 -14.24
CA SER A 53 -9.18 -7.68 -15.19
C SER A 53 -7.91 -7.04 -15.75
N GLU A 54 -6.89 -6.84 -14.91
CA GLU A 54 -5.57 -6.33 -15.33
C GLU A 54 -4.85 -7.32 -16.26
N ILE A 55 -4.90 -8.63 -15.98
CA ILE A 55 -4.33 -9.66 -16.84
C ILE A 55 -5.04 -9.68 -18.20
N LEU A 56 -6.38 -9.64 -18.19
CA LEU A 56 -7.18 -9.59 -19.42
C LEU A 56 -6.92 -8.33 -20.25
N TYR A 57 -6.70 -7.19 -19.58
CA TYR A 57 -6.31 -5.96 -20.26
C TYR A 57 -5.03 -6.15 -21.06
N VAL A 58 -3.97 -6.70 -20.46
CA VAL A 58 -2.68 -6.96 -21.14
C VAL A 58 -2.85 -8.00 -22.25
N ASP A 59 -3.68 -9.05 -22.04
CA ASP A 59 -3.96 -10.09 -23.02
C ASP A 59 -4.68 -9.54 -24.28
N SER A 60 -5.53 -8.54 -24.12
CA SER A 60 -6.36 -7.97 -25.17
C SER A 60 -5.68 -6.84 -25.97
N MET A 61 -4.59 -6.28 -25.46
CA MET A 61 -3.93 -5.10 -26.05
C MET A 61 -2.64 -5.48 -26.79
N PRO A 62 -2.30 -4.84 -27.90
CA PRO A 62 -1.06 -5.08 -28.65
C PRO A 62 0.14 -4.42 -27.96
N LEU A 63 0.44 -4.85 -26.72
CA LEU A 63 1.49 -4.29 -25.89
C LEU A 63 2.83 -4.99 -26.12
N ALA A 64 3.93 -4.24 -26.04
CA ALA A 64 5.28 -4.78 -25.97
C ALA A 64 5.59 -5.20 -24.54
N LEU A 65 5.73 -6.50 -24.29
CA LEU A 65 5.99 -7.06 -22.96
C LEU A 65 7.49 -7.28 -22.78
N HIS A 66 8.12 -6.51 -21.89
CA HIS A 66 9.54 -6.61 -21.61
C HIS A 66 9.79 -7.24 -20.24
N LYS A 67 10.45 -8.40 -20.22
CA LYS A 67 10.82 -9.15 -19.02
C LYS A 67 12.28 -8.87 -18.65
N PHE A 68 12.51 -8.64 -17.36
CA PHE A 68 13.82 -8.54 -16.72
C PHE A 68 13.90 -9.61 -15.62
N ALA A 69 14.94 -10.43 -15.67
CA ALA A 69 15.19 -11.44 -14.65
C ALA A 69 16.57 -11.21 -14.06
N THR A 70 16.64 -10.90 -12.75
CA THR A 70 17.90 -10.67 -12.04
C THR A 70 18.16 -11.82 -11.08
N ARG A 71 19.36 -12.37 -11.12
CA ARG A 71 19.86 -13.39 -10.20
C ARG A 71 21.34 -13.17 -9.94
N ASP A 72 21.74 -13.19 -8.67
CA ASP A 72 23.14 -13.03 -8.26
C ASP A 72 23.82 -11.78 -8.88
N GLY A 73 23.07 -10.69 -9.01
CA GLY A 73 23.51 -9.41 -9.58
C GLY A 73 23.56 -9.36 -11.12
N HIS A 74 23.26 -10.47 -11.82
CA HIS A 74 23.12 -10.51 -13.26
C HIS A 74 21.66 -10.31 -13.68
N THR A 75 21.42 -9.43 -14.64
CA THR A 75 20.10 -9.17 -15.21
C THR A 75 20.08 -9.58 -16.67
N ASP A 76 19.19 -10.53 -16.99
CA ASP A 76 18.81 -10.86 -18.36
C ASP A 76 17.52 -10.13 -18.71
N SER A 77 17.41 -9.68 -19.98
CA SER A 77 16.20 -9.03 -20.48
C SER A 77 15.76 -9.61 -21.81
N SER A 78 14.46 -9.72 -21.99
CA SER A 78 13.88 -10.26 -23.23
C SER A 78 12.46 -9.75 -23.44
N PHE A 79 12.04 -9.60 -24.70
CA PHE A 79 10.63 -9.47 -25.01
C PHE A 79 9.96 -10.84 -24.89
N ILE A 80 8.78 -10.87 -24.26
CA ILE A 80 7.99 -12.09 -24.07
C ILE A 80 6.64 -11.95 -24.80
N ARG A 81 5.98 -13.09 -24.99
CA ARG A 81 4.64 -13.14 -25.57
C ARG A 81 3.59 -13.27 -24.49
N VAL A 82 2.35 -12.94 -24.81
CA VAL A 82 1.18 -13.01 -23.92
C VAL A 82 1.05 -14.34 -23.15
N PRO A 83 1.25 -15.54 -23.74
CA PRO A 83 1.15 -16.78 -22.96
C PRO A 83 2.21 -16.91 -21.85
N GLU A 84 3.43 -16.38 -22.08
CA GLU A 84 4.46 -16.35 -21.04
C GLU A 84 4.11 -15.32 -19.96
N PHE A 85 3.63 -14.13 -20.36
CA PHE A 85 3.13 -13.11 -19.44
C PHE A 85 2.05 -13.71 -18.53
N ASN A 86 1.02 -14.35 -19.11
CA ASN A 86 -0.08 -14.95 -18.34
C ASN A 86 0.44 -15.98 -17.33
N THR A 87 1.39 -16.83 -17.71
CA THR A 87 2.01 -17.79 -16.79
C THR A 87 2.69 -17.09 -15.61
N LEU A 88 3.39 -16.00 -15.87
CA LEU A 88 4.08 -15.23 -14.83
C LEU A 88 3.11 -14.41 -13.97
N ALA A 89 2.04 -13.87 -14.55
CA ALA A 89 1.03 -13.06 -13.88
C ALA A 89 0.12 -13.89 -12.95
N LEU A 90 -0.17 -15.15 -13.31
CA LEU A 90 -1.01 -16.04 -12.51
C LEU A 90 -0.51 -16.27 -11.07
N GLN A 91 0.79 -16.04 -10.80
CA GLN A 91 1.31 -16.14 -9.44
C GLN A 91 0.71 -15.11 -8.47
N PHE A 92 0.11 -14.02 -8.97
CA PHE A 92 -0.59 -13.03 -8.16
C PHE A 92 -2.00 -13.48 -7.75
N LEU A 93 -2.62 -14.41 -8.49
CA LEU A 93 -3.92 -14.99 -8.17
C LEU A 93 -3.74 -16.14 -7.18
N VAL A 94 -3.44 -15.79 -5.94
CA VAL A 94 -3.19 -16.76 -4.87
C VAL A 94 -4.47 -17.49 -4.46
N PRO A 95 -4.39 -18.75 -3.99
CA PRO A 95 -5.57 -19.55 -3.62
C PRO A 95 -6.45 -18.86 -2.59
N GLU A 96 -5.86 -18.17 -1.64
CA GLU A 96 -6.53 -17.49 -0.52
C GLU A 96 -7.60 -16.50 -0.99
N PHE A 97 -7.43 -15.88 -2.17
CA PHE A 97 -8.45 -14.97 -2.75
C PHE A 97 -9.70 -15.68 -3.27
N ARG A 98 -9.69 -17.00 -3.41
CA ARG A 98 -10.78 -17.77 -4.05
C ARG A 98 -11.40 -18.84 -3.16
N ASP A 99 -10.69 -19.28 -2.12
CA ASP A 99 -11.13 -20.37 -1.25
C ASP A 99 -11.88 -19.88 0.01
N GLY A 100 -12.07 -18.57 0.14
CA GLY A 100 -12.74 -17.92 1.26
C GLY A 100 -11.90 -17.86 2.53
N SER A 101 -10.60 -18.19 2.46
CA SER A 101 -9.68 -18.02 3.61
C SER A 101 -9.28 -16.56 3.80
N PHE A 102 -9.31 -15.75 2.74
CA PHE A 102 -8.95 -14.34 2.79
C PHE A 102 -9.86 -13.58 3.76
N GLU A 103 -11.18 -13.72 3.65
CA GLU A 103 -12.14 -13.04 4.51
C GLU A 103 -12.15 -13.59 5.96
N LYS A 104 -11.77 -14.86 6.13
CA LYS A 104 -11.78 -15.54 7.44
C LYS A 104 -10.53 -15.29 8.25
N GLU A 105 -9.36 -15.29 7.59
CA GLU A 105 -8.05 -15.33 8.24
C GLU A 105 -7.36 -13.96 8.27
N PHE A 106 -7.88 -12.98 7.51
CA PHE A 106 -7.27 -11.65 7.42
C PHE A 106 -8.11 -10.58 8.10
N THR A 107 -7.40 -9.60 8.66
CA THR A 107 -7.99 -8.38 9.22
C THR A 107 -7.67 -7.22 8.31
N GLU A 108 -8.69 -6.44 7.96
CA GLU A 108 -8.56 -5.21 7.18
C GLU A 108 -8.27 -4.02 8.08
N SER A 109 -7.35 -3.17 7.65
CA SER A 109 -7.25 -1.78 8.07
C SER A 109 -7.20 -0.89 6.85
N SER A 110 -7.82 0.30 6.91
CA SER A 110 -7.82 1.22 5.79
C SER A 110 -7.34 2.61 6.20
N PHE A 111 -6.68 3.28 5.27
CA PHE A 111 -6.15 4.62 5.43
C PHE A 111 -6.45 5.45 4.18
N ILE A 112 -6.86 6.70 4.37
CA ILE A 112 -7.09 7.66 3.29
C ILE A 112 -5.96 8.69 3.31
N ASP A 113 -5.17 8.73 2.25
CA ASP A 113 -4.22 9.80 2.02
C ASP A 113 -4.96 11.07 1.56
N ARG A 114 -4.96 12.10 2.39
CA ARG A 114 -5.63 13.38 2.10
C ARG A 114 -4.99 14.15 0.95
N GLY A 115 -3.70 13.95 0.68
CA GLY A 115 -2.98 14.62 -0.40
C GLY A 115 -3.34 14.06 -1.77
N THR A 116 -3.26 12.76 -1.92
CA THR A 116 -3.54 12.04 -3.18
C THR A 116 -4.99 11.59 -3.30
N ARG A 117 -5.76 11.64 -2.20
CA ARG A 117 -7.10 11.06 -2.03
C ARG A 117 -7.15 9.55 -2.27
N ALA A 118 -6.00 8.89 -2.36
CA ALA A 118 -5.95 7.45 -2.50
C ALA A 118 -6.35 6.77 -1.18
N VAL A 119 -7.00 5.62 -1.31
CA VAL A 119 -7.32 4.75 -0.19
C VAL A 119 -6.35 3.58 -0.21
N THR A 120 -5.70 3.32 0.92
CA THR A 120 -4.90 2.12 1.10
C THR A 120 -5.67 1.15 1.99
N PHE A 121 -5.91 -0.05 1.50
CA PHE A 121 -6.41 -1.18 2.26
C PHE A 121 -5.24 -2.09 2.59
N THR A 122 -5.06 -2.41 3.86
CA THR A 122 -4.05 -3.36 4.33
C THR A 122 -4.75 -4.55 4.96
N TYR A 123 -4.48 -5.73 4.45
CA TYR A 123 -4.95 -7.00 4.96
C TYR A 123 -3.76 -7.76 5.54
N SER A 124 -3.88 -8.23 6.76
CA SER A 124 -2.84 -8.99 7.44
C SER A 124 -3.43 -10.15 8.24
N THR A 125 -2.66 -11.22 8.36
CA THR A 125 -3.02 -12.39 9.16
C THR A 125 -2.02 -12.64 10.27
N THR A 126 -2.48 -13.19 11.37
CA THR A 126 -1.63 -13.74 12.45
C THR A 126 -1.31 -15.22 12.23
N ASN A 127 -2.01 -15.88 11.29
CA ASN A 127 -1.81 -17.28 10.95
C ASN A 127 -0.54 -17.44 10.11
N ARG A 128 0.54 -17.94 10.72
CA ARG A 128 1.84 -18.12 10.08
C ARG A 128 1.91 -19.34 9.16
N ASP A 129 0.91 -20.20 9.19
CA ASP A 129 0.84 -21.41 8.35
C ASP A 129 0.29 -21.08 6.95
N LEU A 130 -0.40 -19.95 6.79
CA LEU A 130 -0.83 -19.47 5.49
C LEU A 130 0.37 -18.98 4.67
N PRO A 131 0.45 -19.35 3.37
CA PRO A 131 1.47 -18.79 2.49
C PRO A 131 1.35 -17.27 2.33
N LEU A 132 0.14 -16.75 2.15
CA LEU A 132 -0.11 -15.32 2.06
C LEU A 132 -0.11 -14.71 3.47
N GLN A 133 0.70 -13.66 3.68
CA GLN A 133 0.86 -13.03 5.00
C GLN A 133 0.32 -11.59 5.03
N ARG A 134 0.41 -10.88 3.91
CA ARG A 134 -0.01 -9.49 3.80
C ARG A 134 -0.42 -9.14 2.38
N VAL A 135 -1.44 -8.28 2.29
CA VAL A 135 -1.88 -7.64 1.04
C VAL A 135 -2.08 -6.15 1.31
N ASP A 136 -1.46 -5.29 0.51
CA ASP A 136 -1.75 -3.86 0.52
C ASP A 136 -2.31 -3.48 -0.85
N VAL A 137 -3.47 -2.84 -0.88
CA VAL A 137 -4.10 -2.34 -2.10
C VAL A 137 -4.17 -0.82 -2.03
N ILE A 138 -3.61 -0.14 -3.00
CA ILE A 138 -3.81 1.30 -3.19
C ILE A 138 -4.84 1.48 -4.30
N ALA A 139 -5.97 2.10 -3.96
CA ALA A 139 -7.07 2.36 -4.88
C ALA A 139 -7.32 3.86 -5.06
N ALA A 140 -7.94 4.21 -6.18
CA ALA A 140 -8.45 5.56 -6.41
C ALA A 140 -9.57 5.89 -5.40
N PRO A 141 -9.82 7.18 -5.11
CA PRO A 141 -10.89 7.57 -4.19
C PRO A 141 -12.25 7.03 -4.64
N GLN A 142 -13.11 6.72 -3.65
CA GLN A 142 -14.48 6.27 -3.87
C GLN A 142 -15.25 7.23 -4.80
N GLY A 143 -15.90 6.68 -5.83
CA GLY A 143 -16.69 7.42 -6.83
C GLY A 143 -16.23 7.20 -8.28
N VAL A 144 -15.01 6.73 -8.49
CA VAL A 144 -14.53 6.21 -9.78
C VAL A 144 -14.27 4.73 -9.55
N SER A 145 -15.15 3.87 -10.02
CA SER A 145 -15.18 2.41 -9.83
C SER A 145 -13.81 1.82 -9.48
N HIS A 146 -13.69 1.23 -8.31
CA HIS A 146 -12.60 0.39 -7.74
C HIS A 146 -11.28 0.34 -8.56
N GLN A 147 -10.76 1.51 -9.01
CA GLN A 147 -9.51 1.54 -9.75
C GLN A 147 -8.35 1.28 -8.81
N MET A 148 -7.86 0.06 -8.82
CA MET A 148 -6.59 -0.28 -8.22
C MET A 148 -5.48 0.51 -8.91
N LYS A 149 -4.65 1.21 -8.14
CA LYS A 149 -3.39 1.81 -8.61
C LYS A 149 -2.24 0.82 -8.49
N SER A 150 -2.19 0.14 -7.39
CA SER A 150 -1.19 -0.90 -7.15
C SER A 150 -1.64 -1.88 -6.09
N ILE A 151 -1.05 -3.07 -6.14
CA ILE A 151 -1.17 -4.08 -5.10
C ILE A 151 0.21 -4.61 -4.71
N TYR A 152 0.39 -4.83 -3.42
CA TYR A 152 1.54 -5.51 -2.84
C TYR A 152 1.08 -6.77 -2.14
N LEU A 153 1.78 -7.90 -2.38
CA LEU A 153 1.57 -9.16 -1.69
C LEU A 153 2.87 -9.59 -1.01
N GLU A 154 2.76 -10.10 0.21
CA GLU A 154 3.86 -10.78 0.89
C GLU A 154 3.48 -12.23 1.15
N ARG A 155 4.32 -13.16 0.66
CA ARG A 155 4.12 -14.59 0.79
C ARG A 155 5.34 -15.24 1.41
N SER A 156 5.09 -16.22 2.27
CA SER A 156 6.13 -17.03 2.89
C SER A 156 5.77 -18.50 2.74
N ARG A 157 6.71 -19.31 2.31
CA ARG A 157 6.55 -20.76 2.22
C ARG A 157 7.76 -21.44 2.81
N VAL A 158 7.52 -22.37 3.71
CA VAL A 158 8.54 -23.23 4.27
C VAL A 158 8.27 -24.66 3.79
N SER A 159 9.28 -25.33 3.27
CA SER A 159 9.21 -26.72 2.81
C SER A 159 10.52 -27.45 3.14
N GLY A 160 10.47 -28.35 4.12
CA GLY A 160 11.64 -29.04 4.63
C GLY A 160 12.75 -28.08 5.04
N ASP A 161 13.93 -28.22 4.43
CA ASP A 161 15.10 -27.37 4.71
C ASP A 161 15.13 -26.05 3.91
N SER A 162 14.07 -25.70 3.19
CA SER A 162 13.98 -24.48 2.39
C SER A 162 12.89 -23.55 2.86
N ALA A 163 13.16 -22.24 2.81
CA ALA A 163 12.20 -21.18 3.03
C ALA A 163 12.27 -20.17 1.89
N ILE A 164 11.13 -19.76 1.37
CA ILE A 164 11.00 -18.76 0.31
C ILE A 164 10.12 -17.64 0.83
N LEU A 165 10.67 -16.42 0.85
CA LEU A 165 9.92 -15.19 1.07
C LEU A 165 9.77 -14.48 -0.26
N GLN A 166 8.55 -14.15 -0.65
CA GLN A 166 8.25 -13.41 -1.86
C GLN A 166 7.58 -12.09 -1.52
N LYS A 167 8.09 -11.01 -2.13
CA LYS A 167 7.46 -9.70 -2.16
C LYS A 167 7.06 -9.44 -3.60
N MET A 168 5.78 -9.23 -3.82
CA MET A 168 5.20 -9.16 -5.14
C MET A 168 4.47 -7.82 -5.26
N TYR A 169 4.71 -7.10 -6.33
CA TYR A 169 4.17 -5.77 -6.56
C TYR A 169 3.59 -5.66 -7.96
N TRP A 170 2.36 -5.18 -8.07
CA TRP A 170 1.67 -4.92 -9.33
C TRP A 170 1.28 -3.45 -9.39
N ARG A 171 1.65 -2.76 -10.46
CA ARG A 171 1.16 -1.42 -10.82
C ARG A 171 0.20 -1.55 -11.97
N ALA A 172 -1.04 -1.11 -11.76
CA ALA A 172 -2.08 -1.18 -12.75
C ALA A 172 -1.65 -0.54 -14.08
N ALA A 173 -1.94 -1.21 -15.18
CA ALA A 173 -1.62 -0.83 -16.55
C ALA A 173 -0.14 -0.60 -16.87
N LYS A 174 0.82 -0.92 -15.97
CA LYS A 174 2.25 -0.58 -16.14
C LYS A 174 3.19 -1.77 -16.06
N ASN A 175 3.27 -2.41 -14.91
CA ASN A 175 4.26 -3.48 -14.67
C ASN A 175 3.89 -4.33 -13.47
N PHE A 176 4.56 -5.47 -13.36
CA PHE A 176 4.67 -6.17 -12.08
C PHE A 176 6.12 -6.55 -11.77
N GLN A 177 6.38 -6.79 -10.49
CA GLN A 177 7.67 -7.22 -9.98
C GLN A 177 7.49 -8.27 -8.88
N VAL A 178 8.37 -9.28 -8.88
CA VAL A 178 8.45 -10.31 -7.86
C VAL A 178 9.88 -10.42 -7.37
N ILE A 179 10.09 -10.22 -6.08
CA ILE A 179 11.39 -10.42 -5.41
C ILE A 179 11.25 -11.67 -4.55
N SER A 180 12.10 -12.65 -4.76
CA SER A 180 12.12 -13.93 -4.04
C SER A 180 13.44 -14.08 -3.29
N LEU A 181 13.37 -14.19 -1.96
CA LEU A 181 14.49 -14.54 -1.11
C LEU A 181 14.40 -16.03 -0.77
N ILE A 182 15.33 -16.81 -1.31
CA ILE A 182 15.38 -18.26 -1.16
C ILE A 182 16.47 -18.59 -0.14
N ARG A 183 16.08 -19.28 0.93
CA ARG A 183 16.99 -19.76 1.97
C ARG A 183 16.95 -21.27 1.98
N VAL A 184 18.10 -21.91 1.89
CA VAL A 184 18.26 -23.36 2.02
C VAL A 184 19.27 -23.61 3.14
N LYS A 185 18.94 -24.53 4.05
CA LYS A 185 19.82 -24.88 5.18
C LYS A 185 21.23 -25.21 4.69
N GLY A 186 22.24 -24.58 5.31
CA GLY A 186 23.65 -24.79 4.97
C GLY A 186 24.11 -24.10 3.66
N LYS A 187 23.26 -23.31 3.00
CA LYS A 187 23.64 -22.53 1.81
C LYS A 187 23.43 -21.03 2.06
N PRO A 188 24.21 -20.17 1.39
CA PRO A 188 23.95 -18.74 1.42
C PRO A 188 22.55 -18.44 0.81
N PRO A 189 21.84 -17.40 1.28
CA PRO A 189 20.57 -16.99 0.70
C PRO A 189 20.77 -16.49 -0.73
N VAL A 190 19.81 -16.79 -1.60
CA VAL A 190 19.79 -16.35 -2.99
C VAL A 190 18.60 -15.40 -3.18
N GLU A 191 18.88 -14.21 -3.72
CA GLU A 191 17.84 -13.29 -4.14
C GLU A 191 17.62 -13.38 -5.65
N GLN A 192 16.36 -13.44 -6.04
CA GLN A 192 15.94 -13.41 -7.44
C GLN A 192 14.88 -12.33 -7.60
N GLN A 193 14.97 -11.60 -8.70
CA GLN A 193 13.98 -10.59 -9.06
C GLN A 193 13.48 -10.87 -10.47
N LEU A 194 12.17 -10.79 -10.63
CA LEU A 194 11.48 -10.82 -11.91
C LEU A 194 10.68 -9.52 -12.04
N LYS A 195 10.85 -8.78 -13.13
CA LYS A 195 10.03 -7.61 -13.48
C LYS A 195 9.51 -7.80 -14.91
N VAL A 196 8.22 -7.51 -15.13
CA VAL A 196 7.64 -7.43 -16.47
C VAL A 196 7.00 -6.06 -16.63
N VAL A 197 7.35 -5.38 -17.71
CA VAL A 197 6.91 -4.01 -18.03
C VAL A 197 6.15 -4.05 -19.35
N TRP A 198 5.01 -3.35 -19.44
CA TRP A 198 4.22 -3.17 -20.66
C TRP A 198 3.84 -1.73 -20.93
N ASP A 199 4.10 -0.81 -20.01
CA ASP A 199 4.07 0.63 -20.23
C ASP A 199 5.50 1.17 -20.13
N THR A 200 5.98 1.80 -21.20
CA THR A 200 7.34 2.34 -21.30
C THR A 200 7.45 3.80 -20.88
N ASP A 201 6.34 4.45 -20.49
CA ASP A 201 6.35 5.84 -20.05
C ASP A 201 6.96 6.06 -18.64
N GLU A 202 7.49 4.99 -18.02
CA GLU A 202 8.12 5.06 -16.69
C GLU A 202 9.47 5.80 -16.65
N ASP A 203 10.13 6.01 -17.79
CA ASP A 203 11.48 6.60 -17.81
C ASP A 203 11.49 8.15 -17.75
N ASN A 204 10.32 8.80 -17.55
CA ASN A 204 10.18 10.26 -17.58
C ASN A 204 9.64 10.88 -16.26
N GLU A 205 9.65 10.18 -15.12
CA GLU A 205 9.32 10.76 -13.79
C GLU A 205 10.50 10.74 -12.82
#